data_c997f45843a501bf11a934afc5ef9853
#
_entry.id   c997f45843a501bf11a934afc5ef9853
#
_cell.length_a   1.000
_cell.length_b   1.000
_cell.length_c   1.000
_cell.angle_alpha   90.00
_cell.angle_beta   90.00
_cell.angle_gamma   90.00
#
_symmetry.space_group_name_H-M   'P 1'
#
loop_
_entity.id
_entity.type
_entity.pdbx_description
1 polymer ?
#
loop_
_entity_poly.entity_id
_entity_poly.type
_entity_poly.pdbx_seq_one_letter_code
_entity_poly.pdbx_strand_id
1 'polypeptide(L)'
;MKKVTDIVWELAEPVVKENGCELWDVEYVREAGQWYLRLYLDKAGGVDILDCEAVSRKVSDLLDEVDPIESSYMFEVSSAGAERQLKRPSDFQRFMGQPVLVKTYKNRDGRKEFAGKLAGYEDGAVLLDMGGAEPVRFEKAEVALVRLRVEF
;
A
#
# COMPACT_ATOMS: atom_id res chain seq x y z
N MET A 1 -13.10 11.68 -15.18
CA MET A 1 -11.68 11.68 -15.50
C MET A 1 -10.93 10.67 -14.62
N LYS A 2 -10.19 9.76 -15.22
CA LYS A 2 -9.41 8.78 -14.47
C LYS A 2 -8.16 9.41 -13.87
N LYS A 3 -7.82 9.01 -12.65
CA LYS A 3 -6.58 9.42 -12.01
C LYS A 3 -5.39 8.73 -12.69
N VAL A 4 -4.22 9.34 -12.61
CA VAL A 4 -2.97 8.74 -13.12
C VAL A 4 -2.77 7.34 -12.54
N THR A 5 -2.99 7.16 -11.25
CA THR A 5 -2.85 5.86 -10.58
C THR A 5 -3.79 4.80 -11.16
N ASP A 6 -5.01 5.17 -11.54
CA ASP A 6 -5.97 4.24 -12.14
C ASP A 6 -5.53 3.81 -13.55
N ILE A 7 -5.06 4.76 -14.36
CA ILE A 7 -4.55 4.48 -15.70
C ILE A 7 -3.33 3.56 -15.63
N VAL A 8 -2.39 3.87 -14.74
CA VAL A 8 -1.18 3.07 -14.56
C VAL A 8 -1.52 1.68 -14.04
N TRP A 9 -2.49 1.56 -13.13
CA TRP A 9 -2.95 0.27 -12.63
C TRP A 9 -3.44 -0.62 -13.77
N GLU A 10 -4.28 -0.08 -14.64
CA GLU A 10 -4.81 -0.82 -15.80
C GLU A 10 -3.72 -1.28 -16.76
N LEU A 11 -2.68 -0.45 -16.95
CA LEU A 11 -1.54 -0.79 -17.80
C LEU A 11 -0.63 -1.84 -17.16
N ALA A 12 -0.38 -1.71 -15.87
CA ALA A 12 0.61 -2.52 -15.16
C ALA A 12 0.09 -3.88 -14.72
N GLU A 13 -1.17 -3.99 -14.32
CA GLU A 13 -1.72 -5.23 -13.76
C GLU A 13 -1.52 -6.46 -14.65
N PRO A 14 -1.82 -6.42 -15.95
CA PRO A 14 -1.57 -7.59 -16.82
C PRO A 14 -0.11 -8.01 -16.86
N VAL A 15 0.81 -7.05 -16.89
CA VAL A 15 2.26 -7.31 -16.91
C VAL A 15 2.70 -7.96 -15.60
N VAL A 16 2.21 -7.45 -14.48
CA VAL A 16 2.53 -7.97 -13.15
C VAL A 16 2.07 -9.42 -13.02
N LYS A 17 0.86 -9.72 -13.47
CA LYS A 17 0.29 -11.07 -13.46
C LYS A 17 1.06 -12.03 -14.36
N GLU A 18 1.48 -11.58 -15.54
CA GLU A 18 2.29 -12.39 -16.46
C GLU A 18 3.63 -12.81 -15.84
N ASN A 19 4.16 -12.00 -14.93
CA ASN A 19 5.40 -12.29 -14.22
C ASN A 19 5.19 -13.05 -12.90
N GLY A 20 3.99 -13.56 -12.67
CA GLY A 20 3.67 -14.37 -11.49
C GLY A 20 3.52 -13.58 -10.20
N CYS A 21 3.32 -12.26 -10.32
CA CYS A 21 3.17 -11.37 -9.18
C CYS A 21 1.74 -10.79 -9.10
N GLU A 22 1.45 -10.15 -7.99
CA GLU A 22 0.22 -9.40 -7.77
C GLU A 22 0.58 -7.92 -7.64
N LEU A 23 -0.18 -7.04 -8.29
CA LEU A 23 -0.02 -5.61 -8.12
C LEU A 23 -0.72 -5.20 -6.82
N TRP A 24 0.09 -4.81 -5.83
CA TRP A 24 -0.42 -4.43 -4.52
C TRP A 24 -0.92 -2.98 -4.48
N ASP A 25 -0.12 -2.05 -5.01
CA ASP A 25 -0.47 -0.64 -4.98
C ASP A 25 0.27 0.14 -6.06
N VAL A 26 -0.29 1.29 -6.43
CA VAL A 26 0.32 2.26 -7.33
C VAL A 26 0.26 3.62 -6.63
N GLU A 27 1.41 4.29 -6.54
CA GLU A 27 1.50 5.63 -5.98
C GLU A 27 2.05 6.60 -7.01
N TYR A 28 1.47 7.80 -7.07
CA TYR A 28 2.01 8.90 -7.85
C TYR A 28 2.10 10.10 -6.92
N VAL A 29 3.30 10.37 -6.41
CA VAL A 29 3.53 11.33 -5.33
C VAL A 29 4.68 12.27 -5.66
N ARG A 30 4.66 13.46 -5.06
CA ARG A 30 5.71 14.44 -5.19
C ARG A 30 6.48 14.55 -3.88
N GLU A 31 7.79 14.32 -3.97
CA GLU A 31 8.69 14.41 -2.81
C GLU A 31 9.89 15.27 -3.20
N ALA A 32 10.22 16.27 -2.38
CA ALA A 32 11.35 17.17 -2.61
C ALA A 32 11.39 17.77 -4.02
N GLY A 33 10.23 18.12 -4.56
CA GLY A 33 10.12 18.72 -5.89
C GLY A 33 10.16 17.75 -7.06
N GLN A 34 10.35 16.46 -6.81
CA GLN A 34 10.41 15.42 -7.83
C GLN A 34 9.17 14.52 -7.77
N TRP A 35 8.58 14.23 -8.92
CA TRP A 35 7.48 13.28 -9.01
C TRP A 35 8.00 11.84 -9.06
N TYR A 36 7.31 10.96 -8.35
CA TYR A 36 7.62 9.52 -8.31
C TYR A 36 6.36 8.73 -8.67
N LEU A 37 6.52 7.81 -9.62
CA LEU A 37 5.51 6.80 -9.91
C LEU A 37 6.04 5.49 -9.38
N ARG A 38 5.35 4.90 -8.40
CA ARG A 38 5.79 3.68 -7.71
C ARG A 38 4.78 2.57 -7.83
N LEU A 39 5.25 1.40 -8.21
CA LEU A 39 4.47 0.16 -8.20
C LEU A 39 4.98 -0.72 -7.07
N TYR A 40 4.05 -1.28 -6.32
CA TYR A 40 4.35 -2.22 -5.24
C TYR A 40 3.81 -3.59 -5.60
N LEU A 41 4.69 -4.59 -5.63
CA LEU A 41 4.37 -5.96 -6.03
C LEU A 41 4.31 -6.88 -4.82
N ASP A 42 3.47 -7.90 -4.91
CA ASP A 42 3.41 -8.99 -3.93
C ASP A 42 3.51 -10.33 -4.67
N LYS A 43 4.01 -11.36 -3.98
CA LYS A 43 4.17 -12.70 -4.54
C LYS A 43 4.31 -13.71 -3.41
N ALA A 44 3.67 -14.86 -3.56
CA ALA A 44 3.87 -15.98 -2.62
C ALA A 44 5.36 -16.37 -2.62
N GLY A 45 5.97 -16.41 -1.46
CA GLY A 45 7.41 -16.69 -1.32
C GLY A 45 8.30 -15.46 -1.44
N GLY A 46 7.73 -14.28 -1.73
CA GLY A 46 8.45 -13.00 -1.81
C GLY A 46 8.77 -12.55 -3.23
N VAL A 47 8.83 -11.25 -3.41
CA VAL A 47 9.21 -10.61 -4.67
C VAL A 47 10.73 -10.43 -4.67
N ASP A 48 11.39 -10.85 -5.76
CA ASP A 48 12.83 -10.66 -5.90
C ASP A 48 13.16 -9.51 -6.88
N ILE A 49 14.45 -9.20 -7.02
CA ILE A 49 14.89 -8.11 -7.88
C ILE A 49 14.62 -8.38 -9.36
N LEU A 50 14.67 -9.64 -9.78
CA LEU A 50 14.41 -10.04 -11.18
C LEU A 50 12.93 -9.81 -11.52
N ASP A 51 12.03 -10.08 -10.59
CA ASP A 51 10.60 -9.80 -10.76
C ASP A 51 10.38 -8.30 -11.00
N CYS A 52 11.02 -7.46 -10.17
CA CYS A 52 10.90 -6.00 -10.28
C CYS A 52 11.48 -5.50 -11.60
N GLU A 53 12.63 -6.01 -12.03
CA GLU A 53 13.26 -5.62 -13.31
C GLU A 53 12.39 -5.98 -14.51
N ALA A 54 11.84 -7.21 -14.55
CA ALA A 54 10.99 -7.66 -15.63
C ALA A 54 9.73 -6.81 -15.77
N VAL A 55 9.07 -6.53 -14.66
CA VAL A 55 7.87 -5.68 -14.63
C VAL A 55 8.24 -4.24 -15.02
N SER A 56 9.33 -3.71 -14.49
CA SER A 56 9.79 -2.35 -14.76
C SER A 56 10.02 -2.10 -16.25
N ARG A 57 10.70 -3.02 -16.93
CA ARG A 57 10.98 -2.88 -18.38
C ARG A 57 9.70 -2.82 -19.21
N LYS A 58 8.81 -3.78 -19.00
CA LYS A 58 7.56 -3.86 -19.77
C LYS A 58 6.61 -2.71 -19.49
N VAL A 59 6.46 -2.34 -18.24
CA VAL A 59 5.59 -1.22 -17.86
C VAL A 59 6.18 0.10 -18.36
N SER A 60 7.49 0.28 -18.28
CA SER A 60 8.18 1.46 -18.81
C SER A 60 7.88 1.65 -20.30
N ASP A 61 7.95 0.58 -21.08
CA ASP A 61 7.61 0.62 -22.51
C ASP A 61 6.16 1.03 -22.74
N LEU A 62 5.24 0.51 -21.96
CA LEU A 62 3.81 0.88 -22.04
C LEU A 62 3.57 2.33 -21.63
N LEU A 63 4.29 2.81 -20.63
CA LEU A 63 4.18 4.21 -20.19
C LEU A 63 4.69 5.16 -21.28
N ASP A 64 5.74 4.79 -22.00
CA ASP A 64 6.25 5.58 -23.11
C ASP A 64 5.26 5.62 -24.29
N GLU A 65 4.59 4.50 -24.56
CA GLU A 65 3.58 4.39 -25.62
C GLU A 65 2.33 5.20 -25.33
N VAL A 66 1.77 5.04 -24.13
CA VAL A 66 0.49 5.66 -23.70
C VAL A 66 0.69 7.09 -23.26
N ASP A 67 1.84 7.37 -22.64
CA ASP A 67 2.24 8.70 -22.14
C ASP A 67 1.16 9.36 -21.26
N PRO A 68 0.74 8.70 -20.17
CA PRO A 68 -0.37 9.19 -19.35
C PRO A 68 0.01 10.31 -18.37
N ILE A 69 1.30 10.61 -18.23
CA ILE A 69 1.83 11.58 -17.26
C ILE A 69 2.56 12.69 -18.01
N GLU A 70 2.09 13.93 -17.83
CA GLU A 70 2.66 15.09 -18.51
C GLU A 70 4.01 15.53 -17.93
N SER A 71 4.15 15.43 -16.62
CA SER A 71 5.36 15.86 -15.92
C SER A 71 6.47 14.83 -15.99
N SER A 72 7.71 15.28 -15.84
CA SER A 72 8.85 14.38 -15.65
C SER A 72 8.70 13.65 -14.31
N TYR A 73 9.02 12.38 -14.27
CA TYR A 73 8.88 11.55 -13.07
C TYR A 73 9.93 10.44 -13.02
N MET A 74 10.19 9.97 -11.80
CA MET A 74 11.02 8.79 -11.57
C MET A 74 10.09 7.58 -11.42
N PHE A 75 10.39 6.52 -12.19
CA PHE A 75 9.60 5.28 -12.13
C PHE A 75 10.33 4.24 -11.29
N GLU A 76 9.64 3.72 -10.27
CA GLU A 76 10.19 2.73 -9.35
C GLU A 76 9.25 1.55 -9.21
N VAL A 77 9.80 0.33 -9.19
CA VAL A 77 9.05 -0.90 -8.91
C VAL A 77 9.74 -1.60 -7.74
N SER A 78 8.96 -1.93 -6.72
CA SER A 78 9.52 -2.55 -5.52
C SER A 78 8.54 -3.56 -4.91
N SER A 79 9.02 -4.33 -3.94
CA SER A 79 8.18 -5.23 -3.14
C SER A 79 7.30 -4.42 -2.20
N ALA A 80 6.06 -4.87 -1.99
CA ALA A 80 5.17 -4.30 -0.98
C ALA A 80 5.75 -4.45 0.44
N GLY A 81 6.54 -5.52 0.65
CA GLY A 81 7.25 -5.74 1.89
C GLY A 81 6.40 -6.23 3.05
N ALA A 82 7.07 -6.51 4.18
CA ALA A 82 6.43 -7.03 5.39
C ALA A 82 5.67 -5.95 6.17
N GLU A 83 6.06 -4.70 6.03
CA GLU A 83 5.44 -3.55 6.71
C GLU A 83 4.58 -2.71 5.77
N ARG A 84 3.86 -3.38 4.87
CA ARG A 84 3.02 -2.70 3.87
C ARG A 84 1.85 -1.96 4.51
N GLN A 85 1.46 -0.86 3.88
CA GLN A 85 0.32 -0.07 4.31
C GLN A 85 -1.01 -0.69 3.85
N LEU A 86 -2.00 -0.74 4.74
CA LEU A 86 -3.36 -1.19 4.41
C LEU A 86 -4.21 0.03 4.05
N LYS A 87 -4.80 0.05 2.88
CA LYS A 87 -5.56 1.20 2.37
C LYS A 87 -7.01 0.87 2.03
N ARG A 88 -7.24 -0.28 1.41
CA ARG A 88 -8.56 -0.67 0.90
C ARG A 88 -9.29 -1.59 1.87
N PRO A 89 -10.63 -1.63 1.86
CA PRO A 89 -11.38 -2.57 2.69
C PRO A 89 -10.91 -4.02 2.52
N SER A 90 -10.57 -4.42 1.28
CA SER A 90 -10.06 -5.76 1.00
C SER A 90 -8.73 -6.04 1.69
N ASP A 91 -7.87 -5.03 1.85
CA ASP A 91 -6.60 -5.17 2.56
C ASP A 91 -6.85 -5.53 4.02
N PHE A 92 -7.80 -4.83 4.66
CA PHE A 92 -8.15 -5.08 6.07
C PHE A 92 -8.76 -6.46 6.26
N GLN A 93 -9.59 -6.92 5.34
CA GLN A 93 -10.17 -8.27 5.39
C GLN A 93 -9.08 -9.34 5.25
N ARG A 94 -8.15 -9.13 4.32
CA ARG A 94 -7.06 -10.08 4.06
C ARG A 94 -6.15 -10.27 5.27
N PHE A 95 -5.90 -9.21 6.01
CA PHE A 95 -4.96 -9.22 7.14
C PHE A 95 -5.63 -9.16 8.51
N MET A 96 -6.91 -9.52 8.58
CA MET A 96 -7.63 -9.59 9.86
C MET A 96 -6.93 -10.55 10.82
N GLY A 97 -6.73 -10.13 12.05
CA GLY A 97 -6.04 -10.91 13.08
C GLY A 97 -4.52 -10.76 13.09
N GLN A 98 -3.95 -10.08 12.10
CA GLN A 98 -2.51 -9.86 12.00
C GLN A 98 -2.05 -8.66 12.82
N PRO A 99 -0.77 -8.65 13.26
CA PRO A 99 -0.21 -7.47 13.94
C PRO A 99 -0.17 -6.28 13.00
N VAL A 100 -0.68 -5.14 13.47
CA VAL A 100 -0.68 -3.88 12.70
C VAL A 100 -0.25 -2.72 13.60
N LEU A 101 0.17 -1.62 12.95
CA LEU A 101 0.44 -0.34 13.58
C LEU A 101 -0.55 0.67 13.03
N VAL A 102 -1.26 1.37 13.92
CA VAL A 102 -2.15 2.47 13.56
C VAL A 102 -1.48 3.78 13.93
N LYS A 103 -1.36 4.70 12.96
CA LYS A 103 -0.90 6.06 13.21
C LYS A 103 -2.10 7.00 13.16
N THR A 104 -2.17 7.93 14.10
CA THR A 104 -3.22 8.94 14.16
C THR A 104 -2.66 10.32 13.80
N TYR A 105 -3.54 11.21 13.31
CA TYR A 105 -3.15 12.58 12.99
C TYR A 105 -2.84 13.39 14.24
N LYS A 106 -3.60 13.16 15.32
CA LYS A 106 -3.47 13.86 16.59
C LYS A 106 -3.12 12.89 17.71
N ASN A 107 -2.52 13.41 18.77
CA ASN A 107 -2.25 12.61 19.95
C ASN A 107 -3.56 12.06 20.53
N ARG A 108 -3.52 10.81 20.91
CA ARG A 108 -4.57 10.13 21.64
C ARG A 108 -3.91 9.44 22.83
N ASP A 109 -4.30 9.78 24.03
CA ASP A 109 -3.66 9.29 25.26
C ASP A 109 -2.14 9.52 25.27
N GLY A 110 -1.72 10.68 24.74
CA GLY A 110 -0.32 11.10 24.75
C GLY A 110 0.56 10.52 23.65
N ARG A 111 0.00 9.79 22.68
CA ARG A 111 0.79 9.17 21.59
C ARG A 111 0.02 9.15 20.27
N LYS A 112 0.76 8.94 19.20
CA LYS A 112 0.22 8.89 17.83
C LYS A 112 0.37 7.52 17.17
N GLU A 113 1.01 6.55 17.83
CA GLU A 113 1.21 5.21 17.30
C GLU A 113 0.65 4.17 18.27
N PHE A 114 -0.11 3.22 17.72
CA PHE A 114 -0.79 2.18 18.51
C PHE A 114 -0.56 0.84 17.83
N ALA A 115 -0.01 -0.11 18.55
CA ALA A 115 0.26 -1.45 18.05
C ALA A 115 -0.70 -2.46 18.64
N GLY A 116 -1.16 -3.40 17.83
CA GLY A 116 -2.05 -4.46 18.26
C GLY A 116 -2.40 -5.36 17.10
N LYS A 117 -3.38 -6.22 17.28
CA LYS A 117 -3.91 -7.08 16.23
C LYS A 117 -5.14 -6.44 15.60
N LEU A 118 -5.26 -6.55 14.28
CA LEU A 118 -6.41 -6.03 13.57
C LEU A 118 -7.65 -6.86 13.95
N ALA A 119 -8.57 -6.25 14.68
CA ALA A 119 -9.76 -6.93 15.19
C ALA A 119 -11.01 -6.69 14.34
N GLY A 120 -11.04 -5.60 13.57
CA GLY A 120 -12.16 -5.29 12.71
C GLY A 120 -11.93 -4.04 11.87
N TYR A 121 -12.77 -3.88 10.85
CA TYR A 121 -12.78 -2.71 9.98
C TYR A 121 -14.23 -2.43 9.58
N GLU A 122 -14.72 -1.23 9.89
CA GLU A 122 -16.10 -0.83 9.62
C GLU A 122 -16.14 0.58 9.02
N ASP A 123 -16.46 0.69 7.74
CA ASP A 123 -16.62 1.98 7.03
C ASP A 123 -15.46 2.97 7.26
N GLY A 124 -14.23 2.47 7.25
CA GLY A 124 -13.04 3.29 7.47
C GLY A 124 -12.57 3.33 8.92
N ALA A 125 -13.41 2.91 9.86
CA ALA A 125 -12.99 2.80 11.26
C ALA A 125 -12.22 1.49 11.48
N VAL A 126 -11.14 1.57 12.27
CA VAL A 126 -10.28 0.43 12.57
C VAL A 126 -10.48 -0.01 14.01
N LEU A 127 -10.69 -1.30 14.22
CA LEU A 127 -10.78 -1.91 15.55
C LEU A 127 -9.47 -2.64 15.82
N LEU A 128 -8.83 -2.27 16.92
CA LEU A 128 -7.50 -2.77 17.29
C LEU A 128 -7.54 -3.49 18.63
N ASP A 129 -7.13 -4.76 18.64
CA ASP A 129 -6.99 -5.53 19.88
C ASP A 129 -5.61 -5.23 20.49
N MET A 130 -5.62 -4.48 21.56
CA MET A 130 -4.42 -4.05 22.29
C MET A 130 -4.22 -4.82 23.59
N GLY A 131 -4.91 -5.95 23.76
CA GLY A 131 -4.81 -6.77 24.95
C GLY A 131 -5.82 -6.45 26.05
N GLY A 132 -6.73 -5.50 25.81
CA GLY A 132 -7.80 -5.16 26.73
C GLY A 132 -9.03 -6.07 26.59
N ALA A 133 -10.06 -5.83 27.38
CA ALA A 133 -11.29 -6.60 27.37
C ALA A 133 -12.05 -6.45 26.04
N GLU A 134 -11.94 -5.28 25.40
CA GLU A 134 -12.59 -4.99 24.13
C GLU A 134 -11.62 -4.31 23.18
N PRO A 135 -11.81 -4.47 21.85
CA PRO A 135 -11.02 -3.75 20.87
C PRO A 135 -11.20 -2.23 20.98
N VAL A 136 -10.13 -1.50 20.69
CA VAL A 136 -10.17 -0.04 20.66
C VAL A 136 -10.56 0.42 19.26
N ARG A 137 -11.55 1.31 19.19
CA ARG A 137 -12.02 1.85 17.91
C ARG A 137 -11.31 3.15 17.56
N PHE A 138 -10.78 3.21 16.33
CA PHE A 138 -10.20 4.41 15.75
C PHE A 138 -11.08 4.84 14.59
N GLU A 139 -11.66 6.03 14.67
CA GLU A 139 -12.54 6.54 13.62
C GLU A 139 -11.73 6.87 12.36
N LYS A 140 -12.39 6.79 11.20
CA LYS A 140 -11.76 7.09 9.91
C LYS A 140 -11.03 8.44 9.92
N ALA A 141 -11.64 9.47 10.49
CA ALA A 141 -11.05 10.82 10.52
C ALA A 141 -9.81 10.93 11.42
N GLU A 142 -9.64 10.01 12.38
CA GLU A 142 -8.48 9.99 13.28
C GLU A 142 -7.27 9.28 12.67
N VAL A 143 -7.50 8.33 11.80
CA VAL A 143 -6.46 7.42 11.29
C VAL A 143 -5.68 8.07 10.15
N ALA A 144 -4.38 8.27 10.35
CA ALA A 144 -3.48 8.76 9.30
C ALA A 144 -3.04 7.61 8.39
N LEU A 145 -2.65 6.47 8.97
CA LEU A 145 -2.34 5.26 8.24
C LEU A 145 -2.43 4.02 9.13
N VAL A 146 -2.56 2.86 8.48
CA VAL A 146 -2.44 1.53 9.10
C VAL A 146 -1.46 0.73 8.27
N ARG A 147 -0.51 0.08 8.91
CA ARG A 147 0.44 -0.79 8.21
C ARG A 147 0.64 -2.10 8.98
N LEU A 148 1.02 -3.15 8.25
CA LEU A 148 1.40 -4.40 8.88
C LEU A 148 2.64 -4.18 9.75
N ARG A 149 2.70 -4.89 10.86
CA ARG A 149 3.83 -4.85 11.77
C ARG A 149 4.48 -6.22 11.83
N VAL A 150 5.81 -6.24 11.75
CA VAL A 150 6.57 -7.47 11.91
C VAL A 150 6.83 -7.68 13.40
N GLU A 151 6.41 -8.82 13.91
CA GLU A 151 6.70 -9.22 15.29
C GLU A 151 7.80 -10.29 15.27
N PHE A 152 8.74 -10.14 16.15
CA PHE A 152 9.86 -11.09 16.32
C PHE A 152 9.73 -11.86 17.63
#